data_a330e0e21f92d8e945c6e0bae2117e87
#
_entry.id   a330e0e21f92d8e945c6e0bae2117e87
#
_cell.length_a   1.000
_cell.length_b   1.000
_cell.length_c   1.000
_cell.angle_alpha   90.00
_cell.angle_beta   90.00
_cell.angle_gamma   90.00
#
_symmetry.space_group_name_H-M   'P 1'
#
loop_
_entity.id
_entity.type
_entity.pdbx_description
1 polymer ?
#
loop_
_entity_poly.entity_id
_entity_poly.type
_entity_poly.pdbx_seq_one_letter_code
_entity_poly.pdbx_strand_id
1 'polypeptide(L)'
;MHYDEKQQILGVIKNLKDLQYLLNLKWERTSNYKHINYKKKRLSSIWSVKSTSEDEFFIRVADYLDFLQNNLSEIRKYSSGFITVRSRVKQKYSALNKLQKYITAKENGEVAISKCLNDLLGFRCIVNSDNKYLNIFDELADILENDKQVRVVKSFHGDYNAIHIYIQESNYTFPW
;
A
#
# COMPACT_ATOMS: atom_id res chain seq x y z
N MET A 1 -9.84 27.03 8.41
CA MET A 1 -8.57 26.40 7.98
C MET A 1 -8.64 24.86 8.00
N HIS A 2 -9.28 24.22 8.99
CA HIS A 2 -9.37 22.74 9.10
C HIS A 2 -10.25 22.02 8.07
N TYR A 3 -11.29 22.67 7.58
CA TYR A 3 -12.18 22.07 6.56
C TYR A 3 -11.42 21.79 5.26
N ASP A 4 -10.49 22.66 4.93
CA ASP A 4 -9.70 22.59 3.71
C ASP A 4 -8.68 21.40 3.70
N GLU A 5 -7.94 21.19 4.81
CA GLU A 5 -6.94 20.10 4.90
C GLU A 5 -7.58 18.70 4.80
N LYS A 6 -8.72 18.50 5.47
CA LYS A 6 -9.46 17.23 5.39
C LYS A 6 -9.93 16.95 3.97
N GLN A 7 -10.50 17.95 3.30
CA GLN A 7 -10.96 17.81 1.92
C GLN A 7 -9.79 17.52 0.97
N GLN A 8 -8.63 18.14 1.20
CA GLN A 8 -7.42 17.85 0.44
C GLN A 8 -6.95 16.41 0.63
N ILE A 9 -6.94 15.88 1.86
CA ILE A 9 -6.58 14.48 2.15
C ILE A 9 -7.57 13.52 1.45
N LEU A 10 -8.87 13.77 1.55
CA LEU A 10 -9.90 12.97 0.87
C LEU A 10 -9.73 13.02 -0.65
N GLY A 11 -9.41 14.19 -1.20
CA GLY A 11 -9.08 14.36 -2.61
C GLY A 11 -7.87 13.53 -3.04
N VAL A 12 -6.79 13.52 -2.23
CA VAL A 12 -5.62 12.68 -2.46
C VAL A 12 -5.99 11.19 -2.42
N ILE A 13 -6.76 10.74 -1.43
CA ILE A 13 -7.21 9.34 -1.33
C ILE A 13 -8.00 8.93 -2.57
N LYS A 14 -8.92 9.77 -3.02
CA LYS A 14 -9.70 9.53 -4.24
C LYS A 14 -8.77 9.38 -5.45
N ASN A 15 -7.87 10.33 -5.67
CA ASN A 15 -6.92 10.29 -6.78
C ASN A 15 -6.04 9.04 -6.73
N LEU A 16 -5.60 8.61 -5.55
CA LEU A 16 -4.81 7.40 -5.38
C LEU A 16 -5.60 6.12 -5.66
N LYS A 17 -6.90 6.09 -5.36
CA LYS A 17 -7.80 4.98 -5.74
C LYS A 17 -7.93 4.90 -7.27
N ASP A 18 -8.18 6.02 -7.91
CA ASP A 18 -8.29 6.11 -9.37
C ASP A 18 -6.97 5.68 -10.05
N LEU A 19 -5.84 6.12 -9.53
CA LEU A 19 -4.52 5.71 -9.99
C LEU A 19 -4.29 4.21 -9.81
N GLN A 20 -4.64 3.66 -8.64
CA GLN A 20 -4.50 2.22 -8.39
C GLN A 20 -5.32 1.41 -9.38
N TYR A 21 -6.55 1.81 -9.65
CA TYR A 21 -7.41 1.18 -10.65
C TYR A 21 -6.76 1.19 -12.04
N LEU A 22 -6.29 2.35 -12.50
CA LEU A 22 -5.66 2.49 -13.82
C LEU A 22 -4.39 1.64 -13.94
N LEU A 23 -3.53 1.65 -12.93
CA LEU A 23 -2.29 0.87 -12.93
C LEU A 23 -2.56 -0.64 -12.85
N ASN A 24 -3.58 -1.06 -12.09
CA ASN A 24 -3.96 -2.47 -12.04
C ASN A 24 -4.50 -2.97 -13.39
N LEU A 25 -5.35 -2.19 -14.07
CA LEU A 25 -5.79 -2.52 -15.44
C LEU A 25 -4.61 -2.64 -16.41
N LYS A 26 -3.63 -1.76 -16.31
CA LYS A 26 -2.43 -1.79 -17.14
C LYS A 26 -1.56 -3.00 -16.81
N TRP A 27 -1.37 -3.31 -15.53
CA TRP A 27 -0.66 -4.48 -15.05
C TRP A 27 -1.31 -5.79 -15.52
N GLU A 28 -2.61 -5.93 -15.38
CA GLU A 28 -3.36 -7.13 -15.80
C GLU A 28 -3.25 -7.39 -17.31
N ARG A 29 -3.20 -6.34 -18.12
CA ARG A 29 -3.03 -6.45 -19.58
C ARG A 29 -1.62 -6.85 -20.01
N THR A 30 -0.63 -6.57 -19.19
CA THR A 30 0.79 -6.80 -19.52
C THR A 30 1.39 -8.01 -18.83
N SER A 31 0.73 -8.51 -17.77
CA SER A 31 1.21 -9.63 -16.97
C SER A 31 0.44 -10.92 -17.26
N ASN A 32 1.15 -12.04 -17.35
CA ASN A 32 0.56 -13.38 -17.55
C ASN A 32 0.39 -14.16 -16.24
N TYR A 33 0.38 -13.46 -15.10
CA TYR A 33 0.31 -14.12 -13.79
C TYR A 33 -1.11 -14.57 -13.44
N LYS A 34 -1.24 -15.78 -12.87
CA LYS A 34 -2.52 -16.29 -12.35
C LYS A 34 -3.05 -15.39 -11.23
N HIS A 35 -4.36 -15.23 -11.18
CA HIS A 35 -5.01 -14.47 -10.11
C HIS A 35 -4.76 -15.14 -8.74
N ILE A 36 -4.22 -14.39 -7.79
CA ILE A 36 -4.03 -14.80 -6.40
C ILE A 36 -4.91 -13.92 -5.52
N ASN A 37 -5.73 -14.52 -4.68
CA ASN A 37 -6.49 -13.77 -3.69
C ASN A 37 -5.59 -13.40 -2.51
N TYR A 38 -4.98 -12.23 -2.54
CA TYR A 38 -4.01 -11.76 -1.55
C TYR A 38 -4.60 -11.58 -0.14
N LYS A 39 -5.91 -11.35 -0.01
CA LYS A 39 -6.58 -11.24 1.28
C LYS A 39 -6.81 -12.59 1.96
N LYS A 40 -7.10 -13.65 1.20
CA LYS A 40 -7.39 -14.99 1.72
C LYS A 40 -6.16 -15.88 1.78
N LYS A 41 -5.27 -15.77 0.79
CA LYS A 41 -4.09 -16.63 0.67
C LYS A 41 -3.08 -16.32 1.77
N ARG A 42 -2.64 -17.35 2.49
CA ARG A 42 -1.60 -17.24 3.50
C ARG A 42 -0.23 -17.25 2.83
N LEU A 43 0.73 -16.52 3.42
CA LEU A 43 2.10 -16.48 2.90
C LEU A 43 2.73 -17.87 2.91
N SER A 44 2.59 -18.64 4.00
CA SER A 44 3.11 -20.00 4.16
C SER A 44 2.67 -20.98 3.05
N SER A 45 1.56 -20.69 2.36
CA SER A 45 1.06 -21.56 1.29
C SER A 45 1.75 -21.35 -0.07
N ILE A 46 2.55 -20.30 -0.23
CA ILE A 46 3.25 -19.95 -1.48
C ILE A 46 4.70 -19.50 -1.27
N TRP A 47 5.13 -19.35 -0.03
CA TRP A 47 6.46 -18.90 0.35
C TRP A 47 6.93 -19.69 1.57
N SER A 48 8.20 -20.11 1.60
CA SER A 48 8.78 -20.91 2.66
C SER A 48 10.12 -20.35 3.14
N VAL A 49 10.69 -20.91 4.18
CA VAL A 49 12.04 -20.56 4.65
C VAL A 49 13.11 -20.83 3.58
N LYS A 50 12.87 -21.80 2.68
CA LYS A 50 13.78 -22.15 1.57
C LYS A 50 13.55 -21.31 0.32
N SER A 51 12.48 -20.51 0.28
CA SER A 51 12.16 -19.66 -0.87
C SER A 51 13.19 -18.55 -1.05
N THR A 52 13.50 -18.25 -2.31
CA THR A 52 14.54 -17.31 -2.73
C THR A 52 13.98 -16.24 -3.67
N SER A 53 14.85 -15.37 -4.17
CA SER A 53 14.49 -14.39 -5.20
C SER A 53 14.13 -15.00 -6.55
N GLU A 54 14.36 -16.31 -6.74
CA GLU A 54 14.06 -17.03 -7.98
C GLU A 54 12.69 -17.71 -7.97
N ASP A 55 12.00 -17.73 -6.82
CA ASP A 55 10.65 -18.29 -6.74
C ASP A 55 9.64 -17.46 -7.53
N GLU A 56 8.72 -18.14 -8.23
CA GLU A 56 7.68 -17.54 -9.08
C GLU A 56 6.91 -16.41 -8.37
N PHE A 57 6.59 -16.62 -7.09
CA PHE A 57 5.87 -15.60 -6.34
C PHE A 57 6.69 -14.32 -6.14
N PHE A 58 8.00 -14.46 -5.83
CA PHE A 58 8.85 -13.28 -5.67
C PHE A 58 9.16 -12.62 -7.02
N ILE A 59 9.36 -13.39 -8.07
CA ILE A 59 9.50 -12.85 -9.44
C ILE A 59 8.30 -11.96 -9.78
N ARG A 60 7.09 -12.44 -9.52
CA ARG A 60 5.87 -11.64 -9.69
C ARG A 60 5.88 -10.34 -8.87
N VAL A 61 6.31 -10.38 -7.62
CA VAL A 61 6.44 -9.18 -6.77
C VAL A 61 7.49 -8.23 -7.34
N ALA A 62 8.62 -8.77 -7.79
CA ALA A 62 9.71 -8.01 -8.39
C ALA A 62 9.29 -7.33 -9.70
N ASP A 63 8.58 -8.05 -10.57
CA ASP A 63 8.04 -7.52 -11.82
C ASP A 63 7.00 -6.41 -11.57
N TYR A 64 6.15 -6.58 -10.55
CA TYR A 64 5.23 -5.52 -10.16
C TYR A 64 5.95 -4.27 -9.64
N LEU A 65 7.04 -4.44 -8.89
CA LEU A 65 7.87 -3.31 -8.45
C LEU A 65 8.55 -2.60 -9.62
N ASP A 66 9.04 -3.33 -10.62
CA ASP A 66 9.59 -2.76 -11.86
C ASP A 66 8.50 -2.02 -12.65
N PHE A 67 7.33 -2.62 -12.75
CA PHE A 67 6.18 -1.96 -13.39
C PHE A 67 5.84 -0.64 -12.69
N LEU A 68 5.77 -0.60 -11.36
CA LEU A 68 5.55 0.64 -10.60
C LEU A 68 6.67 1.66 -10.82
N GLN A 69 7.93 1.20 -10.85
CA GLN A 69 9.09 2.06 -11.09
C GLN A 69 9.05 2.69 -12.48
N ASN A 70 8.68 1.92 -13.50
CA ASN A 70 8.55 2.38 -14.88
C ASN A 70 7.37 3.37 -15.08
N ASN A 71 6.38 3.35 -14.17
CA ASN A 71 5.25 4.27 -14.19
C ASN A 71 5.37 5.42 -13.17
N LEU A 72 6.56 5.65 -12.58
CA LEU A 72 6.76 6.67 -11.53
C LEU A 72 6.39 8.09 -11.99
N SER A 73 6.61 8.44 -13.25
CA SER A 73 6.24 9.76 -13.79
C SER A 73 4.72 9.99 -13.76
N GLU A 74 3.96 8.95 -14.10
CA GLU A 74 2.49 8.96 -14.04
C GLU A 74 2.03 9.01 -12.58
N ILE A 75 2.61 8.19 -11.72
CA ILE A 75 2.32 8.16 -10.27
C ILE A 75 2.54 9.55 -9.64
N ARG A 76 3.61 10.24 -9.99
CA ARG A 76 3.92 11.58 -9.48
C ARG A 76 2.93 12.64 -9.94
N LYS A 77 2.40 12.54 -11.16
CA LYS A 77 1.37 13.48 -11.66
C LYS A 77 0.09 13.40 -10.84
N TYR A 78 -0.35 12.17 -10.51
CA TYR A 78 -1.55 11.98 -9.68
C TYR A 78 -1.38 12.41 -8.22
N SER A 79 -0.15 12.39 -7.72
CA SER A 79 0.16 12.84 -6.36
C SER A 79 0.46 14.34 -6.26
N SER A 80 0.48 15.09 -7.37
CA SER A 80 0.66 16.53 -7.36
C SER A 80 -0.67 17.24 -7.06
N GLY A 81 -0.68 18.04 -6.00
CA GLY A 81 -1.87 18.79 -5.55
C GLY A 81 -1.49 19.84 -4.52
N PHE A 82 -2.46 20.37 -3.78
CA PHE A 82 -2.28 21.40 -2.77
C PHE A 82 -1.44 20.96 -1.56
N ILE A 83 -1.32 19.64 -1.33
CA ILE A 83 -0.49 19.05 -0.28
C ILE A 83 0.75 18.41 -0.93
N THR A 84 1.92 18.59 -0.33
CA THR A 84 3.15 17.92 -0.79
C THR A 84 3.05 16.42 -0.54
N VAL A 85 2.83 15.65 -1.60
CA VAL A 85 2.80 14.20 -1.55
C VAL A 85 4.11 13.64 -2.14
N ARG A 86 4.80 12.80 -1.39
CA ARG A 86 5.99 12.08 -1.87
C ARG A 86 5.63 10.63 -2.08
N SER A 87 5.92 10.10 -3.28
CA SER A 87 5.76 8.68 -3.60
C SER A 87 7.07 7.93 -3.46
N ARG A 88 6.98 6.66 -3.04
CA ARG A 88 8.11 5.74 -2.95
C ARG A 88 7.69 4.35 -3.38
N VAL A 89 8.36 3.79 -4.38
CA VAL A 89 8.31 2.36 -4.69
C VAL A 89 9.31 1.62 -3.80
N LYS A 90 8.88 0.50 -3.22
CA LYS A 90 9.73 -0.34 -2.36
C LYS A 90 10.84 -1.00 -3.19
N GLN A 91 12.04 -1.09 -2.62
CA GLN A 91 13.13 -1.84 -3.23
C GLN A 91 12.86 -3.34 -3.18
N LYS A 92 13.21 -4.09 -4.23
CA LYS A 92 13.03 -5.55 -4.34
C LYS A 92 13.65 -6.29 -3.13
N TYR A 93 14.88 -5.96 -2.78
CA TYR A 93 15.56 -6.55 -1.63
C TYR A 93 14.81 -6.30 -0.31
N SER A 94 14.23 -5.13 -0.11
CA SER A 94 13.43 -4.82 1.06
C SER A 94 12.09 -5.60 1.08
N ALA A 95 11.52 -5.90 -0.08
CA ALA A 95 10.33 -6.74 -0.20
C ALA A 95 10.67 -8.21 0.14
N LEU A 96 11.77 -8.74 -0.40
CA LEU A 96 12.27 -10.08 -0.10
C LEU A 96 12.52 -10.28 1.41
N ASN A 97 13.27 -9.37 2.02
CA ASN A 97 13.56 -9.41 3.45
C ASN A 97 12.28 -9.38 4.30
N LYS A 98 11.27 -8.62 3.86
CA LYS A 98 9.99 -8.57 4.56
C LYS A 98 9.27 -9.91 4.50
N LEU A 99 9.24 -10.57 3.34
CA LEU A 99 8.68 -11.92 3.19
C LEU A 99 9.41 -12.93 4.07
N GLN A 100 10.74 -12.94 4.05
CA GLN A 100 11.54 -13.81 4.90
C GLN A 100 11.26 -13.58 6.39
N LYS A 101 11.17 -12.33 6.82
CA LYS A 101 10.84 -11.99 8.21
C LYS A 101 9.46 -12.53 8.65
N TYR A 102 8.47 -12.49 7.78
CA TYR A 102 7.14 -13.01 8.11
C TYR A 102 7.11 -14.54 8.20
N ILE A 103 7.93 -15.23 7.42
CA ILE A 103 8.06 -16.70 7.51
C ILE A 103 8.84 -17.14 8.75
N THR A 104 9.94 -16.44 9.09
CA THR A 104 10.88 -16.91 10.12
C THR A 104 10.57 -16.38 11.52
N ALA A 105 10.07 -15.16 11.63
CA ALA A 105 9.96 -14.45 12.91
C ALA A 105 8.55 -13.95 13.24
N LYS A 106 7.65 -13.83 12.27
CA LYS A 106 6.30 -13.31 12.47
C LYS A 106 5.26 -14.32 12.00
N GLU A 107 4.44 -14.80 12.93
CA GLU A 107 3.26 -15.61 12.63
C GLU A 107 3.58 -16.87 11.77
N ASN A 108 4.86 -17.28 11.62
CA ASN A 108 5.32 -18.41 10.81
C ASN A 108 4.69 -18.46 9.40
N GLY A 109 4.46 -17.29 8.81
CA GLY A 109 3.81 -17.16 7.52
C GLY A 109 2.29 -17.34 7.52
N GLU A 110 1.65 -17.57 8.67
CA GLU A 110 0.19 -17.69 8.82
C GLU A 110 -0.52 -16.32 8.75
N VAL A 111 -0.10 -15.51 7.83
CA VAL A 111 -0.55 -14.14 7.60
C VAL A 111 -1.01 -13.98 6.15
N ALA A 112 -2.04 -13.18 5.94
CA ALA A 112 -2.49 -12.85 4.58
C ALA A 112 -1.38 -12.12 3.80
N ILE A 113 -1.21 -12.46 2.53
CA ILE A 113 -0.20 -11.84 1.67
C ILE A 113 -0.38 -10.31 1.61
N SER A 114 -1.62 -9.83 1.55
CA SER A 114 -1.93 -8.40 1.58
C SER A 114 -1.42 -7.68 2.83
N LYS A 115 -1.28 -8.37 3.96
CA LYS A 115 -0.67 -7.80 5.18
C LYS A 115 0.85 -7.71 5.08
N CYS A 116 1.48 -8.69 4.40
CA CYS A 116 2.93 -8.70 4.21
C CYS A 116 3.40 -7.66 3.20
N LEU A 117 2.63 -7.47 2.12
CA LEU A 117 3.00 -6.66 0.96
C LEU A 117 2.14 -5.39 0.83
N ASN A 118 1.82 -4.76 1.96
CA ASN A 118 0.97 -3.57 2.04
C ASN A 118 1.71 -2.24 1.87
N ASP A 119 2.95 -2.26 1.40
CA ASP A 119 3.82 -1.09 1.27
C ASP A 119 4.73 -1.15 0.03
N LEU A 120 4.28 -1.84 -1.04
CA LEU A 120 5.04 -1.91 -2.31
C LEU A 120 5.10 -0.55 -3.00
N LEU A 121 4.01 0.21 -2.93
CA LEU A 121 3.96 1.62 -3.29
C LEU A 121 3.43 2.39 -2.09
N GLY A 122 4.16 3.39 -1.64
CA GLY A 122 3.78 4.24 -0.51
C GLY A 122 3.73 5.71 -0.92
N PHE A 123 2.79 6.43 -0.32
CA PHE A 123 2.68 7.87 -0.43
C PHE A 123 2.81 8.47 0.97
N ARG A 124 3.55 9.55 1.08
CA ARG A 124 3.69 10.32 2.32
C ARG A 124 3.19 11.74 2.08
N CYS A 125 2.19 12.10 2.84
CA CYS A 125 1.71 13.46 2.95
C CYS A 125 2.16 14.02 4.31
N ILE A 126 2.75 15.21 4.32
CA ILE A 126 3.11 15.92 5.55
C ILE A 126 2.10 17.06 5.71
N VAL A 127 1.37 17.02 6.81
CA VAL A 127 0.39 18.03 7.19
C VAL A 127 0.93 18.77 8.40
N ASN A 128 1.04 20.09 8.32
CA ASN A 128 1.36 20.92 9.49
C ASN A 128 0.09 21.09 10.33
N SER A 129 -0.04 20.28 11.35
CA SER A 129 -1.21 20.30 12.23
C SER A 129 -0.73 20.44 13.67
N ASP A 130 -1.06 21.59 14.27
CA ASP A 130 -0.85 21.85 15.70
C ASP A 130 -1.74 20.93 16.54
N ASN A 131 -1.25 19.75 16.95
CA ASN A 131 -1.91 18.79 17.86
C ASN A 131 -3.34 18.33 17.52
N LYS A 132 -3.83 18.56 16.31
CA LYS A 132 -5.21 18.23 15.88
C LYS A 132 -5.31 16.97 15.02
N TYR A 133 -4.21 16.25 14.79
CA TYR A 133 -4.18 15.06 13.95
C TYR A 133 -5.07 13.90 14.49
N LEU A 134 -5.34 13.87 15.80
CA LEU A 134 -6.24 12.88 16.39
C LEU A 134 -7.67 13.06 15.87
N ASN A 135 -8.15 14.29 15.83
CA ASN A 135 -9.49 14.59 15.31
C ASN A 135 -9.59 14.29 13.80
N ILE A 136 -8.54 14.62 13.04
CA ILE A 136 -8.47 14.29 11.60
C ILE A 136 -8.57 12.78 11.37
N PHE A 137 -7.90 11.97 12.23
CA PHE A 137 -8.01 10.52 12.12
C PHE A 137 -9.44 10.04 12.34
N ASP A 138 -10.08 10.43 13.43
CA ASP A 138 -11.43 9.96 13.76
C ASP A 138 -12.42 10.36 12.67
N GLU A 139 -12.35 11.61 12.19
CA GLU A 139 -13.15 12.07 11.06
C GLU A 139 -12.87 11.32 9.74
N LEU A 140 -11.63 11.01 9.43
CA LEU A 140 -11.28 10.21 8.24
C LEU A 140 -11.74 8.76 8.39
N ALA A 141 -11.61 8.18 9.58
CA ALA A 141 -12.06 6.82 9.85
C ALA A 141 -13.57 6.71 9.67
N ASP A 142 -14.34 7.67 10.21
CA ASP A 142 -15.81 7.70 10.09
C ASP A 142 -16.26 7.86 8.63
N ILE A 143 -15.64 8.78 7.88
CA ILE A 143 -15.96 9.00 6.46
C ILE A 143 -15.64 7.77 5.60
N LEU A 144 -14.55 7.08 5.91
CA LEU A 144 -14.04 5.97 5.11
C LEU A 144 -14.47 4.59 5.64
N GLU A 145 -15.25 4.53 6.74
CA GLU A 145 -15.69 3.28 7.39
C GLU A 145 -16.37 2.31 6.41
N ASN A 146 -17.20 2.84 5.53
CA ASN A 146 -17.95 2.06 4.55
C ASN A 146 -17.19 1.80 3.23
N ASP A 147 -15.99 2.38 3.06
CA ASP A 147 -15.17 2.17 1.88
C ASP A 147 -14.36 0.86 1.99
N LYS A 148 -14.88 -0.21 1.37
CA LYS A 148 -14.23 -1.54 1.37
C LYS A 148 -12.82 -1.58 0.76
N GLN A 149 -12.43 -0.54 0.02
CA GLN A 149 -11.12 -0.41 -0.61
C GLN A 149 -10.11 0.32 0.28
N VAL A 150 -10.56 1.00 1.32
CA VAL A 150 -9.72 1.82 2.19
C VAL A 150 -9.74 1.29 3.61
N ARG A 151 -8.58 1.30 4.24
CA ARG A 151 -8.45 1.00 5.67
C ARG A 151 -7.54 2.04 6.33
N VAL A 152 -8.06 2.72 7.34
CA VAL A 152 -7.33 3.73 8.11
C VAL A 152 -6.84 3.12 9.42
N VAL A 153 -5.57 3.36 9.78
CA VAL A 153 -4.93 2.81 10.99
C VAL A 153 -4.07 3.87 11.66
N LYS A 154 -4.26 4.07 12.96
CA LYS A 154 -3.35 4.87 13.80
C LYS A 154 -2.04 4.11 14.04
N SER A 155 -0.92 4.78 13.96
CA SER A 155 0.39 4.26 14.33
C SER A 155 1.11 5.31 15.18
N PHE A 156 1.10 5.11 16.49
CA PHE A 156 1.71 6.01 17.46
C PHE A 156 2.74 5.21 18.28
N HIS A 157 4.02 5.50 18.07
CA HIS A 157 5.13 4.84 18.75
C HIS A 157 6.19 5.86 19.11
N GLY A 158 6.27 6.24 20.39
CA GLY A 158 7.19 7.31 20.86
C GLY A 158 6.90 8.63 20.14
N ASP A 159 7.92 9.20 19.52
CA ASP A 159 7.81 10.45 18.75
C ASP A 159 7.22 10.26 17.33
N TYR A 160 6.95 9.02 16.92
CA TYR A 160 6.37 8.72 15.62
C TYR A 160 4.85 8.68 15.71
N ASN A 161 4.22 9.69 15.11
CA ASN A 161 2.79 9.80 15.00
C ASN A 161 2.39 9.82 13.52
N ALA A 162 1.65 8.81 13.07
CA ALA A 162 1.19 8.73 11.70
C ALA A 162 -0.19 8.11 11.58
N ILE A 163 -0.91 8.52 10.54
CA ILE A 163 -2.12 7.87 10.07
C ILE A 163 -1.71 7.07 8.83
N HIS A 164 -1.89 5.76 8.88
CA HIS A 164 -1.68 4.89 7.73
C HIS A 164 -3.01 4.65 7.03
N ILE A 165 -3.03 4.92 5.73
CA ILE A 165 -4.18 4.68 4.88
C ILE A 165 -3.75 3.63 3.85
N TYR A 166 -4.37 2.45 3.94
CA TYR A 166 -4.13 1.35 3.01
C TYR A 166 -5.25 1.35 1.96
N ILE A 167 -4.87 1.32 0.69
CA ILE A 167 -5.78 1.29 -0.43
C ILE A 167 -5.60 -0.05 -1.14
N GLN A 168 -6.69 -0.78 -1.38
CA GLN A 168 -6.69 -2.03 -2.12
C GLN A 168 -7.96 -2.15 -2.93
N GLU A 169 -7.86 -1.99 -4.24
CA GLU A 169 -8.97 -2.00 -5.18
C GLU A 169 -9.78 -3.31 -5.12
N SER A 170 -9.07 -4.44 -5.07
CA SER A 170 -9.70 -5.76 -5.00
C SER A 170 -8.86 -6.74 -4.17
N ASN A 171 -9.43 -7.92 -3.87
CA ASN A 171 -8.70 -8.98 -3.17
C ASN A 171 -7.55 -9.58 -4.00
N TYR A 172 -7.47 -9.28 -5.29
CA TYR A 172 -6.51 -9.82 -6.25
C TYR A 172 -5.42 -8.82 -6.63
N THR A 173 -5.48 -7.60 -6.13
CA THR A 173 -4.49 -6.55 -6.37
C THR A 173 -3.59 -6.37 -5.15
N PHE A 174 -2.35 -5.91 -5.38
CA PHE A 174 -1.47 -5.54 -4.27
C PHE A 174 -2.01 -4.28 -3.58
N PRO A 175 -2.05 -4.26 -2.23
CA PRO A 175 -2.40 -3.04 -1.49
C PRO A 175 -1.25 -2.02 -1.52
N TRP A 176 -1.63 -0.75 -1.40
CA TRP A 176 -0.72 0.40 -1.30
C TRP A 176 -0.78 1.05 0.08
#